data_6d1a646b27e4f38e2538af153817bdc3
#
_entry.id   6d1a646b27e4f38e2538af153817bdc3
#
_cell.length_a   1.000
_cell.length_b   1.000
_cell.length_c   1.000
_cell.angle_alpha   90.00
_cell.angle_beta   90.00
_cell.angle_gamma   90.00
#
_symmetry.space_group_name_H-M   'P 1'
#
loop_
_entity.id
_entity.type
_entity.pdbx_description
1 polymer ?
#
loop_
_entity_poly.entity_id
_entity_poly.type
_entity_poly.pdbx_seq_one_letter_code
_entity_poly.pdbx_strand_id
1 'polypeptide(L)' 'MSIFDQIAHTVKDVAEAAIETAIPVLPHEIVETVVDVTVDTVVDVVSEAVS' A
#
# COMPACT_ATOMS: atom_id res chain seq x y z
N MET A 1 -6.82 -16.21 -7.24
CA MET A 1 -6.41 -14.95 -6.61
C MET A 1 -7.60 -14.35 -5.88
N SER A 2 -7.45 -13.99 -4.62
CA SER A 2 -8.55 -13.46 -3.85
C SER A 2 -8.73 -11.97 -4.14
N ILE A 3 -9.91 -11.46 -3.80
CA ILE A 3 -10.21 -10.05 -3.97
C ILE A 3 -9.29 -9.19 -3.09
N PHE A 4 -8.88 -9.72 -1.93
CA PHE A 4 -7.96 -9.02 -1.04
C PHE A 4 -6.58 -8.89 -1.66
N ASP A 5 -6.13 -9.89 -2.40
CA ASP A 5 -4.86 -9.81 -3.10
C ASP A 5 -4.87 -8.71 -4.16
N GLN A 6 -5.97 -8.58 -4.89
CA GLN A 6 -6.13 -7.52 -5.87
C GLN A 6 -6.16 -6.14 -5.23
N ILE A 7 -6.88 -6.01 -4.13
CA ILE A 7 -6.95 -4.74 -3.40
C ILE A 7 -5.58 -4.36 -2.88
N ALA A 8 -4.88 -5.29 -2.26
CA ALA A 8 -3.54 -5.03 -1.74
C ALA A 8 -2.57 -4.60 -2.84
N HIS A 9 -2.65 -5.24 -4.00
CA HIS A 9 -1.80 -4.92 -5.13
C HIS A 9 -2.08 -3.51 -5.66
N THR A 10 -3.34 -3.16 -5.79
CA THR A 10 -3.76 -1.83 -6.26
C THR A 10 -3.34 -0.76 -5.27
N VAL A 11 -3.54 -1.00 -3.98
CA VAL A 11 -3.13 -0.05 -2.94
C VAL A 11 -1.63 0.15 -2.95
N LYS A 12 -0.87 -0.93 -3.13
CA LYS A 12 0.58 -0.84 -3.21
C LYS A 12 1.02 0.04 -4.37
N ASP A 13 0.45 -0.18 -5.55
CA ASP A 13 0.79 0.61 -6.73
C ASP A 13 0.48 2.10 -6.54
N VAL A 14 -0.71 2.39 -6.02
CA VAL A 14 -1.13 3.76 -5.78
C VAL A 14 -0.26 4.43 -4.72
N ALA A 15 0.04 3.72 -3.64
CA ALA A 15 0.88 4.27 -2.58
C ALA A 15 2.29 4.55 -3.07
N GLU A 16 2.88 3.66 -3.85
CA GLU A 16 4.20 3.89 -4.43
C GLU A 16 4.21 5.13 -5.32
N ALA A 17 3.23 5.25 -6.20
CA ALA A 17 3.14 6.39 -7.10
C ALA A 17 2.95 7.70 -6.33
N ALA A 18 2.11 7.69 -5.30
CA ALA A 18 1.84 8.87 -4.49
C ALA A 18 3.10 9.31 -3.73
N ILE A 19 3.81 8.37 -3.12
CA ILE A 19 5.01 8.69 -2.36
C ILE A 19 6.11 9.20 -3.29
N GLU A 20 6.32 8.56 -4.42
CA GLU A 20 7.34 8.98 -5.37
C GLU A 20 7.05 10.36 -5.95
N THR A 21 5.77 10.69 -6.15
CA THR A 21 5.37 12.00 -6.65
C THR A 21 5.56 13.08 -5.59
N ALA A 22 5.19 12.77 -4.34
CA ALA A 22 5.25 13.76 -3.25
C ALA A 22 6.67 13.95 -2.74
N ILE A 23 7.46 12.88 -2.64
CA ILE A 23 8.82 12.93 -2.06
C ILE A 23 9.77 12.13 -2.96
N PRO A 24 10.15 12.69 -4.13
CA PRO A 24 10.97 11.95 -5.10
C PRO A 24 12.39 11.67 -4.65
N VAL A 25 12.84 12.30 -3.56
CA VAL A 25 14.20 12.11 -3.06
C VAL A 25 14.32 11.03 -2.00
N LEU A 26 13.22 10.38 -1.61
CA LEU A 26 13.27 9.33 -0.61
C LEU A 26 13.99 8.09 -1.15
N PRO A 27 14.84 7.45 -0.32
CA PRO A 27 15.43 6.17 -0.70
C PRO A 27 14.35 5.12 -0.95
N HIS A 28 14.61 4.25 -1.92
CA HIS A 28 13.65 3.20 -2.29
C HIS A 28 13.29 2.30 -1.11
N GLU A 29 14.24 2.00 -0.24
CA GLU A 29 14.00 1.18 0.94
C GLU A 29 12.95 1.78 1.86
N ILE A 30 13.01 3.10 2.05
CA ILE A 30 12.04 3.80 2.90
C ILE A 30 10.67 3.81 2.23
N VAL A 31 10.63 4.03 0.92
CA VAL A 31 9.38 3.99 0.17
C VAL A 31 8.72 2.63 0.32
N GLU A 32 9.46 1.54 0.16
CA GLU A 32 8.91 0.20 0.30
C GLU A 32 8.38 -0.07 1.70
N THR A 33 9.10 0.37 2.72
CA THR A 33 8.66 0.18 4.11
C THR A 33 7.34 0.91 4.36
N VAL A 34 7.24 2.16 3.91
CA VAL A 34 6.01 2.95 4.08
C VAL A 34 4.86 2.32 3.31
N VAL A 35 5.11 1.86 2.11
CA VAL A 35 4.09 1.21 1.28
C VAL A 35 3.60 -0.08 1.96
N ASP A 36 4.50 -0.89 2.48
CA ASP A 36 4.12 -2.13 3.15
C ASP A 36 3.23 -1.87 4.36
N VAL A 37 3.58 -0.88 5.19
CA VAL A 37 2.77 -0.53 6.35
C VAL A 37 1.40 -0.01 5.91
N THR A 38 1.35 0.79 4.86
CA THR A 38 0.11 1.33 4.33
C THR A 38 -0.80 0.22 3.82
N VAL A 39 -0.24 -0.71 3.06
CA VAL A 39 -1.01 -1.84 2.52
C VAL A 39 -1.54 -2.72 3.65
N ASP A 40 -0.72 -3.03 4.64
CA ASP A 40 -1.14 -3.81 5.80
C ASP A 40 -2.32 -3.15 6.52
N THR A 41 -2.24 -1.85 6.73
CA THR A 41 -3.29 -1.11 7.42
C THR A 41 -4.60 -1.13 6.62
N VAL A 42 -4.50 -0.93 5.31
CA VAL A 42 -5.69 -0.93 4.45
C VAL A 42 -6.32 -2.31 4.41
N VAL A 43 -5.53 -3.36 4.30
CA VAL A 43 -6.04 -4.73 4.29
C VAL A 43 -6.73 -5.06 5.60
N ASP A 44 -6.17 -4.63 6.72
CA ASP A 44 -6.77 -4.82 8.04
C ASP A 44 -8.14 -4.14 8.13
N VAL A 45 -8.23 -2.89 7.68
CA VAL A 45 -9.48 -2.13 7.72
C VAL A 45 -10.53 -2.78 6.83
N VAL A 46 -10.15 -3.15 5.63
CA VAL A 46 -11.08 -3.80 4.70
C VAL A 46 -11.55 -5.15 5.24
N SER A 47 -10.65 -5.91 5.84
CA SER A 47 -10.98 -7.20 6.43
C SER A 47 -12.00 -7.04 7.56
N GLU A 48 -11.86 -6.03 8.41
CA GLU A 48 -12.82 -5.75 9.46
C GLU A 48 -14.16 -5.28 8.90
N ALA A 49 -14.12 -4.50 7.84
CA ALA A 49 -15.35 -3.95 7.24
C ALA A 49 -16.23 -5.03 6.61
N VAL A 50 -15.62 -6.11 6.12
CA VAL A 50 -16.39 -7.20 5.48
C VAL A 50 -16.69 -8.38 6.41
N SER A 51 -16.14 -8.43 7.59
CA SER A 51 -16.37 -9.55 8.51
C SER A 51 -17.68 -9.44 9.30
#